data_94bccf37f77c802930625e2f02352d53
#
_entry.id   94bccf37f77c802930625e2f02352d53
#
_cell.length_a   1.000
_cell.length_b   1.000
_cell.length_c   1.000
_cell.angle_alpha   90.00
_cell.angle_beta   90.00
_cell.angle_gamma   90.00
#
_symmetry.space_group_name_H-M   'P 1'
#
loop_
_entity.id
_entity.type
_entity.pdbx_description
1 polymer ?
#
loop_
_entity_poly.entity_id
_entity_poly.type
_entity_poly.pdbx_seq_one_letter_code
_entity_poly.pdbx_strand_id
1 'polypeptide(L)'
;MSKVLSTLRYSAEHEWVDAASPTKVGISQIAADALGDVVYVDMPEVGAELTAGEPCGEVESTKSVSEIFSPVTGKVVEVNQEPVDNPAVLNEDPYGTGWLFTVEVSEEGPLLSAEEYASSNGGDVE
;
A
#
# COMPACT_ATOMS: atom_id res chain seq x y z
N MET A 1 12.34 -14.63 1.77
CA MET A 1 11.55 -13.85 2.75
C MET A 1 11.13 -12.53 2.13
N SER A 2 10.00 -12.03 2.56
CA SER A 2 9.52 -10.77 2.02
C SER A 2 10.28 -9.59 2.60
N LYS A 3 10.59 -8.63 1.76
CA LYS A 3 11.33 -7.42 2.14
C LYS A 3 10.42 -6.43 2.84
N VAL A 4 10.91 -5.84 3.95
CA VAL A 4 10.27 -4.74 4.64
C VAL A 4 11.27 -3.59 4.70
N LEU A 5 10.93 -2.45 4.09
CA LEU A 5 11.88 -1.33 4.04
C LEU A 5 11.88 -0.54 5.34
N SER A 6 13.06 -0.32 5.90
CA SER A 6 13.22 0.39 7.17
C SER A 6 12.86 1.87 7.12
N THR A 7 12.78 2.44 5.91
CA THR A 7 12.45 3.85 5.69
C THR A 7 10.94 4.12 5.64
N LEU A 8 10.13 3.06 5.66
CA LEU A 8 8.68 3.18 5.55
C LEU A 8 7.99 2.82 6.86
N ARG A 9 6.73 3.23 6.98
CA ARG A 9 5.86 2.80 8.08
C ARG A 9 4.71 2.00 7.48
N TYR A 10 4.07 1.15 8.28
CA TYR A 10 3.11 0.17 7.78
C TYR A 10 1.84 0.17 8.61
N SER A 11 0.71 -0.07 7.95
CA SER A 11 -0.54 -0.32 8.65
C SER A 11 -0.64 -1.81 8.99
N ALA A 12 -1.52 -2.15 9.93
CA ALA A 12 -1.80 -3.55 10.27
C ALA A 12 -2.43 -4.29 9.08
N GLU A 13 -2.97 -3.56 8.12
CA GLU A 13 -3.60 -4.13 6.93
C GLU A 13 -2.64 -4.28 5.76
N HIS A 14 -1.33 -4.10 5.98
CA HIS A 14 -0.26 -4.32 5.01
C HIS A 14 -0.09 -3.23 3.95
N GLU A 15 -0.53 -2.02 4.22
CA GLU A 15 -0.19 -0.87 3.37
C GLU A 15 1.02 -0.15 3.96
N TRP A 16 1.86 0.41 3.08
CA TRP A 16 3.00 1.22 3.52
C TRP A 16 2.79 2.69 3.18
N VAL A 17 3.44 3.55 3.96
CA VAL A 17 3.51 4.99 3.69
C VAL A 17 4.95 5.44 3.77
N ASP A 18 5.31 6.44 2.93
CA ASP A 18 6.64 7.05 3.02
C ASP A 18 6.55 8.34 3.86
N ALA A 19 7.68 9.06 3.97
CA ALA A 19 7.77 10.28 4.75
C ALA A 19 7.61 11.54 3.90
N ALA A 20 7.24 11.40 2.64
CA ALA A 20 7.10 12.53 1.73
C ALA A 20 5.76 13.25 1.94
N SER A 21 5.65 14.45 1.36
CA SER A 21 4.40 15.20 1.33
C SER A 21 4.20 15.70 -0.09
N PRO A 22 3.17 15.26 -0.81
CA PRO A 22 2.16 14.29 -0.37
C PRO A 22 2.76 12.89 -0.16
N THR A 23 2.13 12.13 0.72
CA THR A 23 2.61 10.81 1.12
C THR A 23 2.23 9.76 0.09
N LYS A 24 3.19 8.94 -0.33
CA LYS A 24 2.90 7.77 -1.17
C LYS A 24 2.38 6.63 -0.32
N VAL A 25 1.42 5.91 -0.87
CA VAL A 25 0.82 4.73 -0.26
C VAL A 25 0.94 3.57 -1.23
N GLY A 26 1.26 2.40 -0.72
CA GLY A 26 1.31 1.17 -1.50
C GLY A 26 1.05 -0.03 -0.63
N ILE A 27 1.13 -1.22 -1.22
CA ILE A 27 1.03 -2.48 -0.46
C ILE A 27 2.44 -3.00 -0.19
N SER A 28 2.60 -3.68 0.95
CA SER A 28 3.90 -4.26 1.31
C SER A 28 4.23 -5.46 0.42
N GLN A 29 5.48 -5.86 0.39
CA GLN A 29 5.86 -7.09 -0.32
C GLN A 29 5.22 -8.31 0.32
N ILE A 30 5.04 -8.30 1.64
CA ILE A 30 4.35 -9.39 2.34
C ILE A 30 2.94 -9.55 1.78
N ALA A 31 2.22 -8.44 1.58
CA ALA A 31 0.88 -8.49 1.00
C ALA A 31 0.91 -8.98 -0.46
N ALA A 32 1.85 -8.48 -1.24
CA ALA A 32 1.99 -8.89 -2.65
C ALA A 32 2.29 -10.37 -2.77
N ASP A 33 3.19 -10.89 -1.92
CA ASP A 33 3.53 -12.31 -1.93
C ASP A 33 2.34 -13.18 -1.51
N ALA A 34 1.57 -12.73 -0.54
CA ALA A 34 0.39 -13.46 -0.07
C ALA A 34 -0.74 -13.48 -1.10
N LEU A 35 -0.87 -12.41 -1.90
CA LEU A 35 -1.88 -12.35 -2.95
C LEU A 35 -1.58 -13.27 -4.12
N GLY A 36 -0.29 -13.44 -4.46
CA GLY A 36 0.09 -14.10 -5.70
C GLY A 36 -0.03 -13.13 -6.87
N ASP A 37 -0.20 -13.66 -8.09
CA ASP A 37 -0.21 -12.83 -9.31
C ASP A 37 -1.37 -11.85 -9.32
N VAL A 38 -1.06 -10.57 -9.24
CA VAL A 38 -2.06 -9.51 -9.27
C VAL A 38 -2.51 -9.29 -10.71
N VAL A 39 -3.83 -9.28 -10.92
CA VAL A 39 -4.43 -9.17 -12.26
C VAL A 39 -5.28 -7.92 -12.44
N TYR A 40 -5.68 -7.27 -11.36
CA TYR A 40 -6.51 -6.08 -11.43
C TYR A 40 -6.35 -5.22 -10.17
N VAL A 41 -6.34 -3.91 -10.35
CA VAL A 41 -6.24 -2.94 -9.24
C VAL A 41 -7.30 -1.88 -9.44
N ASP A 42 -8.11 -1.64 -8.39
CA ASP A 42 -9.08 -0.56 -8.36
C ASP A 42 -8.62 0.48 -7.35
N MET A 43 -8.38 1.70 -7.83
CA MET A 43 -7.83 2.80 -7.04
C MET A 43 -8.89 3.83 -6.67
N PRO A 44 -8.70 4.58 -5.57
CA PRO A 44 -9.54 5.75 -5.32
C PRO A 44 -9.30 6.81 -6.40
N GLU A 45 -10.25 7.69 -6.57
CA GLU A 45 -10.12 8.79 -7.54
C GLU A 45 -9.35 9.96 -6.93
N VAL A 46 -8.68 10.74 -7.79
CA VAL A 46 -8.06 11.99 -7.39
C VAL A 46 -9.14 12.89 -6.80
N GLY A 47 -8.86 13.48 -5.65
CA GLY A 47 -9.82 14.30 -4.92
C GLY A 47 -10.67 13.57 -3.92
N ALA A 48 -10.64 12.23 -3.92
CA ALA A 48 -11.38 11.44 -2.94
C ALA A 48 -10.85 11.67 -1.54
N GLU A 49 -11.75 11.71 -0.56
CA GLU A 49 -11.36 11.84 0.84
C GLU A 49 -11.31 10.46 1.47
N LEU A 50 -10.18 10.14 2.10
CA LEU A 50 -9.95 8.84 2.72
C LEU A 50 -9.94 8.98 4.23
N THR A 51 -10.42 7.93 4.91
CA THR A 51 -10.40 7.84 6.36
C THR A 51 -9.55 6.64 6.76
N ALA A 52 -8.60 6.85 7.66
CA ALA A 52 -7.72 5.78 8.14
C ALA A 52 -8.53 4.59 8.62
N GLY A 53 -8.16 3.40 8.16
CA GLY A 53 -8.82 2.15 8.53
C GLY A 53 -10.02 1.77 7.69
N GLU A 54 -10.45 2.62 6.74
CA GLU A 54 -11.58 2.31 5.86
C GLU A 54 -11.12 1.87 4.48
N PRO A 55 -11.88 1.01 3.80
CA PRO A 55 -11.52 0.57 2.45
C PRO A 55 -11.48 1.74 1.47
N CYS A 56 -10.48 1.76 0.61
CA CYS A 56 -10.34 2.81 -0.40
C CYS A 56 -10.08 2.26 -1.80
N GLY A 57 -9.93 0.95 -1.94
CA GLY A 57 -9.71 0.33 -3.23
C GLY A 57 -9.64 -1.18 -3.09
N GLU A 58 -9.29 -1.85 -4.18
CA GLU A 58 -9.19 -3.31 -4.21
C GLU A 58 -8.02 -3.76 -5.06
N VAL A 59 -7.45 -4.90 -4.69
CA VAL A 59 -6.45 -5.61 -5.50
C VAL A 59 -6.98 -7.02 -5.73
N GLU A 60 -7.06 -7.41 -7.00
CA GLU A 60 -7.52 -8.74 -7.36
C GLU A 60 -6.35 -9.56 -7.88
N SER A 61 -6.22 -10.79 -7.39
CA SER A 61 -5.21 -11.73 -7.86
C SER A 61 -5.87 -12.95 -8.47
N THR A 62 -5.06 -13.86 -9.00
CA THR A 62 -5.58 -15.11 -9.59
C THR A 62 -6.29 -15.99 -8.56
N LYS A 63 -6.08 -15.76 -7.26
CA LYS A 63 -6.67 -16.62 -6.23
C LYS A 63 -7.59 -15.90 -5.24
N SER A 64 -7.56 -14.57 -5.18
CA SER A 64 -8.41 -13.85 -4.21
C SER A 64 -8.56 -12.38 -4.55
N VAL A 65 -9.50 -11.73 -3.86
CA VAL A 65 -9.70 -10.28 -3.91
C VAL A 65 -9.43 -9.74 -2.52
N SER A 66 -8.65 -8.68 -2.44
CA SER A 66 -8.31 -8.03 -1.16
C SER A 66 -8.63 -6.55 -1.24
N GLU A 67 -9.22 -6.01 -0.18
CA GLU A 67 -9.45 -4.57 -0.10
C GLU A 67 -8.17 -3.85 0.30
N ILE A 68 -8.01 -2.62 -0.20
CA ILE A 68 -6.96 -1.72 0.23
C ILE A 68 -7.57 -0.80 1.29
N PHE A 69 -7.02 -0.83 2.49
CA PHE A 69 -7.47 0.04 3.57
C PHE A 69 -6.55 1.25 3.64
N SER A 70 -7.12 2.44 3.77
CA SER A 70 -6.30 3.64 3.85
C SER A 70 -5.53 3.66 5.17
N PRO A 71 -4.20 3.83 5.13
CA PRO A 71 -3.42 3.93 6.37
C PRO A 71 -3.49 5.32 7.01
N VAL A 72 -4.06 6.29 6.30
CA VAL A 72 -4.10 7.69 6.75
C VAL A 72 -5.44 8.31 6.39
N THR A 73 -5.75 9.43 7.05
CA THR A 73 -6.90 10.26 6.70
C THR A 73 -6.38 11.44 5.88
N GLY A 74 -7.00 11.69 4.74
CA GLY A 74 -6.58 12.78 3.87
C GLY A 74 -7.23 12.71 2.50
N LYS A 75 -6.71 13.52 1.58
CA LYS A 75 -7.28 13.65 0.24
C LYS A 75 -6.29 13.11 -0.80
N VAL A 76 -6.80 12.32 -1.74
CA VAL A 76 -5.99 11.75 -2.81
C VAL A 76 -5.55 12.86 -3.76
N VAL A 77 -4.23 12.97 -3.97
CA VAL A 77 -3.63 13.99 -4.83
C VAL A 77 -3.32 13.42 -6.21
N GLU A 78 -2.80 12.19 -6.26
CA GLU A 78 -2.37 11.56 -7.49
C GLU A 78 -2.58 10.05 -7.41
N VAL A 79 -2.90 9.44 -8.54
CA VAL A 79 -3.04 7.99 -8.66
C VAL A 79 -2.02 7.50 -9.67
N ASN A 80 -1.30 6.44 -9.32
CA ASN A 80 -0.30 5.85 -10.20
C ASN A 80 -0.98 4.98 -11.24
N GLN A 81 -0.81 5.31 -12.51
CA GLN A 81 -1.43 4.56 -13.60
C GLN A 81 -0.73 3.23 -13.87
N GLU A 82 0.54 3.11 -13.50
CA GLU A 82 1.32 1.91 -13.80
C GLU A 82 0.69 0.61 -13.30
N PRO A 83 0.26 0.50 -12.02
CA PRO A 83 -0.39 -0.74 -11.56
C PRO A 83 -1.74 -0.99 -12.22
N VAL A 84 -2.40 0.04 -12.72
CA VAL A 84 -3.68 -0.12 -13.44
C VAL A 84 -3.43 -0.76 -14.80
N ASP A 85 -2.39 -0.29 -15.52
CA ASP A 85 -2.04 -0.79 -16.84
C ASP A 85 -1.25 -2.10 -16.78
N ASN A 86 -0.45 -2.27 -15.72
CA ASN A 86 0.41 -3.44 -15.55
C ASN A 86 0.33 -3.91 -14.08
N PRO A 87 -0.73 -4.64 -13.70
CA PRO A 87 -0.91 -5.06 -12.31
C PRO A 87 0.24 -5.88 -11.74
N ALA A 88 0.99 -6.59 -12.58
CA ALA A 88 2.13 -7.40 -12.15
C ALA A 88 3.22 -6.58 -11.47
N VAL A 89 3.25 -5.26 -11.67
CA VAL A 89 4.23 -4.40 -11.02
C VAL A 89 4.10 -4.44 -9.49
N LEU A 90 2.91 -4.74 -8.96
CA LEU A 90 2.73 -4.90 -7.51
C LEU A 90 3.49 -6.11 -6.98
N ASN A 91 3.66 -7.14 -7.80
CA ASN A 91 4.44 -8.32 -7.43
C ASN A 91 5.94 -8.06 -7.60
N GLU A 92 6.31 -7.30 -8.62
CA GLU A 92 7.72 -7.09 -9.00
C GLU A 92 8.39 -5.99 -8.20
N ASP A 93 7.68 -4.89 -7.95
CA ASP A 93 8.28 -3.70 -7.33
C ASP A 93 7.24 -2.93 -6.50
N PRO A 94 6.72 -3.52 -5.42
CA PRO A 94 5.66 -2.88 -4.63
C PRO A 94 6.10 -1.61 -3.92
N TYR A 95 7.39 -1.42 -3.69
CA TYR A 95 7.92 -0.25 -2.99
C TYR A 95 8.39 0.86 -3.94
N GLY A 96 8.60 0.53 -5.20
CA GLY A 96 9.06 1.49 -6.20
C GLY A 96 7.96 1.83 -7.20
N THR A 97 8.07 1.30 -8.42
CA THR A 97 7.13 1.57 -9.50
C THR A 97 5.69 1.21 -9.16
N GLY A 98 5.50 0.29 -8.22
CA GLY A 98 4.18 -0.20 -7.82
C GLY A 98 3.47 0.62 -6.74
N TRP A 99 3.91 1.84 -6.44
CA TRP A 99 3.15 2.68 -5.51
C TRP A 99 1.74 2.91 -6.07
N LEU A 100 0.77 3.10 -5.19
CA LEU A 100 -0.63 3.15 -5.60
C LEU A 100 -1.14 4.59 -5.81
N PHE A 101 -1.05 5.41 -4.78
CA PHE A 101 -1.55 6.79 -4.85
C PHE A 101 -0.83 7.64 -3.81
N THR A 102 -0.98 8.97 -3.95
CA THR A 102 -0.46 9.91 -2.95
C THR A 102 -1.62 10.60 -2.25
N VAL A 103 -1.41 10.95 -0.98
CA VAL A 103 -2.42 11.54 -0.12
C VAL A 103 -1.85 12.78 0.55
N GLU A 104 -2.62 13.86 0.52
CA GLU A 104 -2.34 15.01 1.39
C GLU A 104 -2.91 14.67 2.76
N VAL A 105 -2.03 14.28 3.67
CA VAL A 105 -2.43 13.70 4.97
C VAL A 105 -2.86 14.80 5.93
N SER A 106 -4.06 14.66 6.49
CA SER A 106 -4.54 15.52 7.56
C SER A 106 -4.36 14.86 8.92
N GLU A 107 -4.40 13.52 8.96
CA GLU A 107 -4.24 12.75 10.19
C GLU A 107 -3.72 11.37 9.87
N GLU A 108 -2.73 10.89 10.62
CA GLU A 108 -2.23 9.54 10.45
C GLU A 108 -3.07 8.57 11.24
N GLY A 109 -3.26 7.37 10.69
CA GLY A 109 -3.87 6.28 11.42
C GLY A 109 -2.83 5.57 12.28
N PRO A 110 -3.20 4.44 12.89
CA PRO A 110 -2.24 3.63 13.65
C PRO A 110 -1.24 2.99 12.69
N LEU A 111 0.02 3.41 12.78
CA LEU A 111 1.09 2.93 11.92
C LEU A 111 2.15 2.22 12.75
N LEU A 112 2.74 1.19 12.17
CA LEU A 112 3.81 0.41 12.77
C LEU A 112 5.14 0.82 12.15
N SER A 113 6.21 0.72 12.94
CA SER A 113 7.56 0.84 12.37
C SER A 113 7.84 -0.41 11.51
N ALA A 114 8.86 -0.34 10.66
CA ALA A 114 9.25 -1.48 9.85
C ALA A 114 9.58 -2.70 10.73
N GLU A 115 10.29 -2.49 11.84
CA GLU A 115 10.66 -3.56 12.77
C GLU A 115 9.43 -4.20 13.41
N GLU A 116 8.48 -3.39 13.85
CA GLU A 116 7.24 -3.89 14.44
C GLU A 116 6.42 -4.69 13.43
N TYR A 117 6.33 -4.17 12.22
CA TYR A 117 5.57 -4.83 11.15
C TYR A 117 6.23 -6.16 10.75
N ALA A 118 7.54 -6.17 10.57
CA ALA A 118 8.28 -7.38 10.21
C ALA A 118 8.18 -8.44 11.31
N SER A 119 8.28 -8.01 12.58
CA SER A 119 8.18 -8.92 13.71
C SER A 119 6.82 -9.62 13.77
N SER A 120 5.76 -8.88 13.44
CA SER A 120 4.39 -9.44 13.45
C SER A 120 4.08 -10.32 12.24
N ASN A 121 4.77 -10.12 11.12
CA ASN A 121 4.40 -10.72 9.85
C ASN A 121 5.50 -11.58 9.20
N GLY A 122 6.65 -11.69 9.83
CA GLY A 122 7.71 -12.59 9.36
C GLY A 122 8.53 -12.04 8.20
N GLY A 123 8.60 -10.72 8.02
CA GLY A 123 9.41 -10.12 6.97
C GLY A 123 10.85 -9.85 7.39
N ASP A 124 11.69 -9.50 6.43
CA ASP A 124 13.08 -9.11 6.65
C ASP A 124 13.22 -7.60 6.46
N VAL A 125 13.67 -6.90 7.50
CA VAL A 125 13.87 -5.45 7.45
C VAL A 125 15.16 -5.14 6.70
N GLU A 126 15.07 -4.22 5.75
CA GLU A 126 16.23 -3.80 4.95
C GLU A 126 16.44 -2.29 4.90
#